data_6f8ad972b4f2ed1c0f614f040bfa23c2
#
_entry.id   6f8ad972b4f2ed1c0f614f040bfa23c2
#
_cell.length_a   1.000
_cell.length_b   1.000
_cell.length_c   1.000
_cell.angle_alpha   90.00
_cell.angle_beta   90.00
_cell.angle_gamma   90.00
#
_symmetry.space_group_name_H-M   'P 1'
#
loop_
_entity.id
_entity.type
_entity.pdbx_description
1 polymer ?
#
loop_
_entity_poly.entity_id
_entity_poly.type
_entity_poly.pdbx_seq_one_letter_code
_entity_poly.pdbx_strand_id
1 'polypeptide(L)'
;MSSHLPEPSHYPSYRKASEKENPTFRGEAHRTRSALSFAHGADTYHDVRPSYPGEVAELIADAHTVLDVGAGTGKLTETLTNPQVLACDPSPDMTRVLREQLGVPTWRSVAESTALGDASVDAVACAQTWHWVDVAKACVEFNRIVRPDGKVLLVWNTLDVGADPWLLRLARIMHSGDIQRPGFYPEVSAPWEITKELRLKWNHILTPEQLHQLMHTRSYWLRNTTKIHDRMTHNLNWYLYEHMGFAEGQALEI
;
A
#
# COMPACT_ATOMS: atom_id res chain seq x y z
N MET A 1 -5.24 -23.55 -15.10
CA MET A 1 -6.51 -22.86 -15.45
C MET A 1 -6.13 -21.43 -15.72
N SER A 2 -6.33 -20.93 -16.93
CA SER A 2 -6.07 -19.52 -17.27
C SER A 2 -7.02 -18.66 -16.44
N SER A 3 -6.48 -17.93 -15.46
CA SER A 3 -7.28 -16.95 -14.70
C SER A 3 -7.60 -15.79 -15.66
N HIS A 4 -8.77 -15.82 -16.27
CA HIS A 4 -9.23 -14.71 -17.07
C HIS A 4 -9.38 -13.49 -16.15
N LEU A 5 -8.59 -12.47 -16.41
CA LEU A 5 -8.75 -11.18 -15.74
C LEU A 5 -10.16 -10.65 -16.11
N PRO A 6 -10.96 -10.20 -15.13
CA PRO A 6 -12.30 -9.72 -15.43
C PRO A 6 -12.26 -8.44 -16.27
N GLU A 7 -13.14 -8.36 -17.27
CA GLU A 7 -13.24 -7.18 -18.13
C GLU A 7 -13.72 -5.94 -17.34
N PRO A 8 -13.12 -4.76 -17.55
CA PRO A 8 -13.49 -3.54 -16.84
C PRO A 8 -14.97 -3.16 -16.94
N SER A 9 -15.65 -3.56 -18.01
CA SER A 9 -17.10 -3.33 -18.23
C SER A 9 -18.00 -4.08 -17.26
N HIS A 10 -17.51 -5.10 -16.59
CA HIS A 10 -18.28 -5.89 -15.61
C HIS A 10 -18.35 -5.24 -14.22
N TYR A 11 -17.65 -4.14 -13.99
CA TYR A 11 -17.64 -3.48 -12.70
C TYR A 11 -18.67 -2.35 -12.64
N PRO A 12 -19.30 -2.16 -11.46
CA PRO A 12 -20.30 -1.11 -11.33
C PRO A 12 -19.68 0.27 -11.60
N SER A 13 -20.38 1.06 -12.39
CA SER A 13 -20.01 2.45 -12.62
C SER A 13 -20.25 3.26 -11.35
N TYR A 14 -19.21 3.73 -10.72
CA TYR A 14 -19.29 4.68 -9.61
C TYR A 14 -18.27 5.81 -9.76
N ARG A 15 -18.61 6.95 -9.20
CA ARG A 15 -17.77 8.14 -9.31
C ARG A 15 -16.46 7.97 -8.58
N LYS A 16 -15.35 8.27 -9.22
CA LYS A 16 -14.02 8.32 -8.57
C LYS A 16 -14.04 9.32 -7.41
N ALA A 17 -13.35 9.02 -6.31
CA ALA A 17 -13.09 9.99 -5.25
C ALA A 17 -12.20 11.13 -5.75
N SER A 18 -11.35 10.86 -6.75
CA SER A 18 -10.51 11.83 -7.45
C SER A 18 -10.57 11.55 -8.96
N GLU A 19 -10.52 12.57 -9.80
CA GLU A 19 -10.43 12.44 -11.26
C GLU A 19 -9.02 11.98 -11.70
N LYS A 20 -8.04 11.99 -10.80
CA LYS A 20 -6.68 11.55 -11.10
C LYS A 20 -6.58 10.03 -10.98
N GLU A 21 -6.16 9.38 -12.04
CA GLU A 21 -6.02 7.92 -12.12
C GLU A 21 -4.83 7.42 -11.31
N ASN A 22 -3.71 8.13 -11.35
CA ASN A 22 -2.49 7.82 -10.61
C ASN A 22 -1.88 9.09 -10.00
N PRO A 23 -1.06 8.99 -8.96
CA PRO A 23 -0.22 10.10 -8.55
C PRO A 23 0.66 10.54 -9.72
N THR A 24 0.47 11.76 -10.19
CA THR A 24 1.32 12.32 -11.26
C THR A 24 2.50 13.04 -10.64
N PHE A 25 3.70 12.66 -11.02
CA PHE A 25 4.93 13.30 -10.56
C PHE A 25 5.48 14.23 -11.66
N ARG A 26 5.95 15.41 -11.24
CA ARG A 26 6.60 16.38 -12.15
C ARG A 26 8.05 16.01 -12.51
N GLY A 27 8.46 14.78 -12.17
CA GLY A 27 9.80 14.24 -12.37
C GLY A 27 10.30 13.45 -11.18
N GLU A 28 11.47 12.84 -11.33
CA GLU A 28 12.09 11.95 -10.34
C GLU A 28 12.25 12.60 -8.95
N ALA A 29 12.75 13.85 -8.90
CA ALA A 29 12.91 14.58 -7.65
C ALA A 29 11.58 14.84 -6.92
N HIS A 30 10.46 14.97 -7.63
CA HIS A 30 9.15 15.11 -7.00
C HIS A 30 8.64 13.78 -6.46
N ARG A 31 8.87 12.69 -7.17
CA ARG A 31 8.55 11.33 -6.75
C ARG A 31 9.32 10.96 -5.48
N THR A 32 10.65 11.13 -5.49
CA THR A 32 11.52 10.88 -4.33
C THR A 32 11.10 11.67 -3.11
N ARG A 33 10.84 12.98 -3.25
CA ARG A 33 10.35 13.79 -2.12
C ARG A 33 8.99 13.32 -1.60
N SER A 34 8.12 12.85 -2.48
CA SER A 34 6.80 12.34 -2.07
C SER A 34 6.91 11.00 -1.33
N ALA A 35 7.80 10.12 -1.75
CA ALA A 35 8.11 8.89 -1.02
C ALA A 35 8.76 9.18 0.35
N LEU A 36 9.67 10.17 0.41
CA LEU A 36 10.32 10.60 1.65
C LEU A 36 9.38 11.39 2.61
N SER A 37 8.17 11.77 2.19
CA SER A 37 7.19 12.39 3.11
C SER A 37 6.77 11.48 4.26
N PHE A 38 7.03 10.18 4.15
CA PHE A 38 6.85 9.18 5.21
C PHE A 38 8.06 9.08 6.18
N ALA A 39 8.94 10.09 6.20
CA ALA A 39 10.15 10.08 7.05
C ALA A 39 9.87 10.32 8.54
N HIS A 40 8.63 10.59 8.93
CA HIS A 40 8.24 10.81 10.32
C HIS A 40 6.86 10.21 10.60
N GLY A 41 6.63 9.74 11.85
CA GLY A 41 5.36 9.18 12.28
C GLY A 41 5.16 7.71 11.92
N ALA A 42 6.24 6.96 11.73
CA ALA A 42 6.19 5.55 11.38
C ALA A 42 5.53 4.68 12.47
N ASP A 43 5.66 5.05 13.75
CA ASP A 43 5.00 4.34 14.85
C ASP A 43 3.46 4.44 14.71
N THR A 44 2.91 5.64 14.58
CA THR A 44 1.46 5.82 14.32
C THR A 44 1.01 5.13 13.04
N TYR A 45 1.85 5.18 11.99
CA TYR A 45 1.59 4.47 10.75
C TYR A 45 1.44 2.97 10.99
N HIS A 46 2.34 2.38 11.78
CA HIS A 46 2.28 0.96 12.12
C HIS A 46 1.00 0.59 12.87
N ASP A 47 0.57 1.42 13.83
CA ASP A 47 -0.57 1.13 14.70
C ASP A 47 -1.92 1.13 13.97
N VAL A 48 -2.10 2.02 12.97
CA VAL A 48 -3.42 2.26 12.35
C VAL A 48 -3.54 1.77 10.91
N ARG A 49 -2.43 1.45 10.24
CA ARG A 49 -2.50 0.88 8.90
C ARG A 49 -2.89 -0.58 8.95
N PRO A 50 -3.80 -1.01 8.06
CA PRO A 50 -4.20 -2.40 8.01
C PRO A 50 -3.03 -3.31 7.64
N SER A 51 -3.00 -4.49 8.21
CA SER A 51 -2.18 -5.61 7.75
C SER A 51 -2.77 -6.22 6.47
N TYR A 52 -2.40 -7.43 6.13
CA TYR A 52 -2.89 -8.13 4.95
C TYR A 52 -3.44 -9.50 5.36
N PRO A 53 -4.55 -9.97 4.73
CA PRO A 53 -5.02 -11.34 4.92
C PRO A 53 -3.94 -12.36 4.56
N GLY A 54 -3.90 -13.48 5.28
CA GLY A 54 -2.90 -14.53 5.08
C GLY A 54 -2.86 -15.11 3.66
N GLU A 55 -4.01 -15.14 3.00
CA GLU A 55 -4.17 -15.60 1.60
C GLU A 55 -3.32 -14.78 0.62
N VAL A 56 -2.94 -13.56 0.98
CA VAL A 56 -2.01 -12.75 0.17
C VAL A 56 -0.62 -13.35 0.20
N ALA A 57 -0.14 -13.73 1.37
CA ALA A 57 1.17 -14.36 1.55
C ALA A 57 1.22 -15.76 0.90
N GLU A 58 0.11 -16.48 0.85
CA GLU A 58 0.01 -17.81 0.20
C GLU A 58 0.37 -17.77 -1.29
N LEU A 59 0.22 -16.63 -1.97
CA LEU A 59 0.58 -16.47 -3.38
C LEU A 59 2.08 -16.68 -3.67
N ILE A 60 2.92 -16.53 -2.65
CA ILE A 60 4.37 -16.68 -2.72
C ILE A 60 4.92 -17.60 -1.60
N ALA A 61 4.05 -18.42 -0.98
CA ALA A 61 4.44 -19.30 0.11
C ALA A 61 5.45 -20.40 -0.30
N ASP A 62 5.54 -20.73 -1.57
CA ASP A 62 6.50 -21.66 -2.14
C ASP A 62 7.91 -21.06 -2.32
N ALA A 63 8.07 -19.75 -2.19
CA ALA A 63 9.36 -19.09 -2.24
C ALA A 63 10.15 -19.33 -0.95
N HIS A 64 11.45 -19.64 -1.05
CA HIS A 64 12.31 -19.77 0.12
C HIS A 64 12.77 -18.40 0.62
N THR A 65 13.24 -17.55 -0.28
CA THR A 65 13.75 -16.21 0.04
C THR A 65 12.85 -15.16 -0.62
N VAL A 66 12.24 -14.29 0.20
CA VAL A 66 11.37 -13.20 -0.25
C VAL A 66 11.97 -11.86 0.14
N LEU A 67 11.97 -10.90 -0.78
CA LEU A 67 12.25 -9.48 -0.50
C LEU A 67 10.96 -8.68 -0.52
N ASP A 68 10.62 -8.03 0.61
CA ASP A 68 9.57 -7.02 0.67
C ASP A 68 10.18 -5.65 0.33
N VAL A 69 9.75 -5.06 -0.80
CA VAL A 69 10.27 -3.79 -1.33
C VAL A 69 9.31 -2.65 -1.05
N GLY A 70 9.82 -1.58 -0.46
CA GLY A 70 8.98 -0.51 0.07
C GLY A 70 8.15 -1.00 1.24
N ALA A 71 8.79 -1.83 2.09
CA ALA A 71 8.14 -2.57 3.17
C ALA A 71 7.50 -1.66 4.23
N GLY A 72 7.88 -0.37 4.27
CA GLY A 72 7.38 0.55 5.27
C GLY A 72 7.70 0.07 6.68
N THR A 73 6.69 0.01 7.53
CA THR A 73 6.80 -0.52 8.90
C THR A 73 6.62 -2.04 8.99
N GLY A 74 6.51 -2.74 7.85
CA GLY A 74 6.44 -4.19 7.79
C GLY A 74 5.04 -4.79 7.79
N LYS A 75 4.01 -4.04 7.39
CA LYS A 75 2.62 -4.54 7.39
C LYS A 75 2.36 -5.74 6.47
N LEU A 76 3.08 -5.89 5.38
CA LEU A 76 3.08 -7.13 4.60
C LEU A 76 4.11 -8.10 5.16
N THR A 77 5.31 -7.62 5.50
CA THR A 77 6.41 -8.43 6.02
C THR A 77 5.97 -9.32 7.18
N GLU A 78 5.13 -8.80 8.11
CA GLU A 78 4.62 -9.55 9.28
C GLU A 78 3.74 -10.75 8.92
N THR A 79 3.18 -10.78 7.70
CA THR A 79 2.32 -11.87 7.24
C THR A 79 3.08 -12.95 6.47
N LEU A 80 4.33 -12.67 6.08
CA LEU A 80 5.15 -13.59 5.30
C LEU A 80 5.73 -14.68 6.20
N THR A 81 5.46 -15.93 5.88
CA THR A 81 5.91 -17.12 6.62
C THR A 81 7.06 -17.88 5.94
N ASN A 82 7.65 -17.27 4.93
CA ASN A 82 8.73 -17.84 4.15
C ASN A 82 9.99 -18.08 5.01
N PRO A 83 10.82 -19.11 4.72
CA PRO A 83 12.02 -19.41 5.50
C PRO A 83 12.99 -18.25 5.66
N GLN A 84 13.11 -17.41 4.64
CA GLN A 84 13.93 -16.21 4.68
C GLN A 84 13.15 -15.00 4.13
N VAL A 85 12.87 -14.04 5.01
CA VAL A 85 12.25 -12.78 4.65
C VAL A 85 13.26 -11.65 4.83
N LEU A 86 13.39 -10.84 3.80
CA LEU A 86 14.22 -9.65 3.72
C LEU A 86 13.34 -8.45 3.46
N ALA A 87 13.71 -7.27 3.93
CA ALA A 87 12.92 -6.06 3.70
C ALA A 87 13.78 -4.85 3.35
N CYS A 88 13.26 -3.98 2.49
CA CYS A 88 13.90 -2.70 2.23
C CYS A 88 12.88 -1.57 2.06
N ASP A 89 13.27 -0.37 2.49
CA ASP A 89 12.48 0.85 2.33
C ASP A 89 13.42 2.06 2.26
N PRO A 90 13.15 3.10 1.47
CA PRO A 90 14.01 4.29 1.42
C PRO A 90 13.95 5.14 2.70
N SER A 91 12.88 5.05 3.49
CA SER A 91 12.68 5.85 4.71
C SER A 91 13.46 5.30 5.90
N PRO A 92 14.29 6.11 6.56
CA PRO A 92 15.01 5.69 7.75
C PRO A 92 14.08 5.40 8.94
N ASP A 93 12.98 6.13 9.08
CA ASP A 93 12.04 5.95 10.18
C ASP A 93 11.21 4.66 10.00
N MET A 94 10.76 4.39 8.77
CA MET A 94 10.08 3.13 8.44
C MET A 94 10.96 1.92 8.72
N THR A 95 12.20 1.92 8.23
CA THR A 95 13.14 0.81 8.47
C THR A 95 13.54 0.65 9.93
N ARG A 96 13.52 1.73 10.72
CA ARG A 96 13.71 1.66 12.18
C ARG A 96 12.56 0.87 12.82
N VAL A 97 11.32 1.29 12.59
CA VAL A 97 10.13 0.63 13.16
C VAL A 97 10.07 -0.84 12.73
N LEU A 98 10.29 -1.11 11.43
CA LEU A 98 10.27 -2.49 10.93
C LEU A 98 11.27 -3.39 11.66
N ARG A 99 12.51 -2.94 11.87
CA ARG A 99 13.52 -3.70 12.62
C ARG A 99 13.13 -3.92 14.07
N GLU A 100 12.60 -2.89 14.71
CA GLU A 100 12.18 -2.96 16.12
C GLU A 100 11.00 -3.92 16.32
N GLN A 101 10.07 -3.95 15.36
CA GLN A 101 8.86 -4.79 15.46
C GLN A 101 9.11 -6.24 15.03
N LEU A 102 9.84 -6.47 13.94
CA LEU A 102 9.90 -7.79 13.31
C LEU A 102 11.30 -8.45 13.36
N GLY A 103 12.36 -7.68 13.57
CA GLY A 103 13.72 -8.23 13.65
C GLY A 103 14.24 -8.85 12.34
N VAL A 104 13.55 -8.68 11.20
CA VAL A 104 14.01 -9.21 9.92
C VAL A 104 15.16 -8.37 9.35
N PRO A 105 16.07 -8.96 8.55
CA PRO A 105 17.12 -8.21 7.87
C PRO A 105 16.53 -7.08 7.02
N THR A 106 16.87 -5.84 7.39
CA THR A 106 16.27 -4.65 6.78
C THR A 106 17.34 -3.62 6.46
N TRP A 107 17.27 -3.01 5.26
CA TRP A 107 18.16 -1.92 4.86
C TRP A 107 17.43 -0.85 4.07
N ARG A 108 18.13 0.26 3.82
CA ARG A 108 17.60 1.37 3.03
C ARG A 108 17.96 1.18 1.57
N SER A 109 16.92 1.07 0.73
CA SER A 109 17.07 1.09 -0.73
C SER A 109 15.74 1.48 -1.39
N VAL A 110 15.77 1.66 -2.70
CA VAL A 110 14.61 1.89 -3.57
C VAL A 110 14.36 0.67 -4.44
N ALA A 111 13.16 0.55 -5.00
CA ALA A 111 12.78 -0.56 -5.86
C ALA A 111 13.64 -0.68 -7.13
N GLU A 112 14.13 0.44 -7.62
CA GLU A 112 14.96 0.56 -8.82
C GLU A 112 16.42 0.14 -8.59
N SER A 113 16.83 -0.06 -7.32
CA SER A 113 18.19 -0.45 -6.92
C SER A 113 18.15 -1.02 -5.50
N THR A 114 17.97 -2.31 -5.39
CA THR A 114 17.75 -3.01 -4.11
C THR A 114 19.00 -3.32 -3.32
N ALA A 115 20.19 -3.17 -3.93
CA ALA A 115 21.49 -3.55 -3.38
C ALA A 115 21.69 -5.07 -3.17
N LEU A 116 20.85 -5.90 -3.75
CA LEU A 116 21.02 -7.36 -3.77
C LEU A 116 21.84 -7.82 -4.97
N GLY A 117 22.44 -9.01 -4.86
CA GLY A 117 23.10 -9.72 -5.96
C GLY A 117 22.11 -10.27 -6.99
N ASP A 118 22.62 -10.67 -8.17
CA ASP A 118 21.82 -11.31 -9.20
C ASP A 118 21.25 -12.64 -8.69
N ALA A 119 20.02 -12.97 -9.09
CA ALA A 119 19.36 -14.24 -8.77
C ALA A 119 19.47 -14.64 -7.28
N SER A 120 19.26 -13.69 -6.38
CA SER A 120 19.45 -13.86 -4.93
C SER A 120 18.16 -14.17 -4.17
N VAL A 121 16.99 -13.86 -4.74
CA VAL A 121 15.68 -14.11 -4.11
C VAL A 121 14.76 -14.93 -5.02
N ASP A 122 13.79 -15.63 -4.43
CA ASP A 122 12.81 -16.42 -5.17
C ASP A 122 11.54 -15.61 -5.48
N ALA A 123 11.25 -14.61 -4.64
CA ALA A 123 10.14 -13.68 -4.88
C ALA A 123 10.44 -12.28 -4.38
N VAL A 124 9.79 -11.31 -5.02
CA VAL A 124 9.70 -9.92 -4.55
C VAL A 124 8.24 -9.65 -4.22
N ALA A 125 7.97 -9.07 -3.04
CA ALA A 125 6.69 -8.52 -2.66
C ALA A 125 6.77 -6.98 -2.65
N CYS A 126 5.69 -6.31 -3.03
CA CYS A 126 5.62 -4.86 -3.11
C CYS A 126 4.20 -4.40 -2.75
N ALA A 127 4.00 -4.00 -1.48
CA ALA A 127 2.69 -3.62 -0.96
C ALA A 127 2.54 -2.11 -0.84
N GLN A 128 1.48 -1.53 -1.40
CA GLN A 128 1.22 -0.08 -1.39
C GLN A 128 2.37 0.78 -1.92
N THR A 129 3.26 0.23 -2.73
CA THR A 129 4.52 0.87 -3.13
C THR A 129 4.62 1.08 -4.63
N TRP A 130 4.06 0.19 -5.44
CA TRP A 130 4.25 0.18 -6.89
C TRP A 130 3.91 1.49 -7.60
N HIS A 131 2.95 2.26 -7.11
CA HIS A 131 2.59 3.57 -7.64
C HIS A 131 3.63 4.68 -7.34
N TRP A 132 4.69 4.38 -6.60
CA TRP A 132 5.79 5.30 -6.30
C TRP A 132 7.03 5.04 -7.14
N VAL A 133 7.14 3.90 -7.82
CA VAL A 133 8.36 3.45 -8.50
C VAL A 133 8.43 3.91 -9.96
N ASP A 134 9.64 3.89 -10.51
CA ASP A 134 9.86 3.90 -11.96
C ASP A 134 9.68 2.45 -12.45
N VAL A 135 8.51 2.17 -13.01
CA VAL A 135 8.11 0.79 -13.38
C VAL A 135 9.15 0.11 -14.26
N ALA A 136 9.67 0.82 -15.27
CA ALA A 136 10.64 0.23 -16.19
C ALA A 136 11.94 -0.15 -15.47
N LYS A 137 12.47 0.74 -14.63
CA LYS A 137 13.70 0.48 -13.87
C LYS A 137 13.49 -0.58 -12.80
N ALA A 138 12.36 -0.54 -12.07
CA ALA A 138 12.05 -1.54 -11.05
C ALA A 138 11.88 -2.94 -11.66
N CYS A 139 11.23 -3.05 -12.83
CA CYS A 139 11.11 -4.32 -13.55
C CYS A 139 12.47 -4.88 -13.98
N VAL A 140 13.40 -4.03 -14.41
CA VAL A 140 14.77 -4.45 -14.74
C VAL A 140 15.50 -4.95 -13.50
N GLU A 141 15.42 -4.21 -12.39
CA GLU A 141 16.06 -4.61 -11.13
C GLU A 141 15.46 -5.91 -10.58
N PHE A 142 14.13 -6.05 -10.58
CA PHE A 142 13.49 -7.28 -10.14
C PHE A 142 13.86 -8.47 -11.01
N ASN A 143 13.96 -8.30 -12.34
CA ASN A 143 14.44 -9.34 -13.23
C ASN A 143 15.89 -9.75 -12.96
N ARG A 144 16.72 -8.83 -12.48
CA ARG A 144 18.11 -9.11 -12.11
C ARG A 144 18.23 -9.92 -10.82
N ILE A 145 17.45 -9.55 -9.78
CA ILE A 145 17.59 -10.14 -8.44
C ILE A 145 16.78 -11.41 -8.23
N VAL A 146 15.67 -11.57 -8.96
CA VAL A 146 14.79 -12.74 -8.84
C VAL A 146 15.39 -13.91 -9.65
N ARG A 147 15.40 -15.10 -9.04
CA ARG A 147 15.82 -16.34 -9.70
C ARG A 147 14.90 -16.68 -10.87
N PRO A 148 15.36 -17.49 -11.84
CA PRO A 148 14.48 -18.04 -12.88
C PRO A 148 13.22 -18.66 -12.25
N ASP A 149 12.06 -18.45 -12.90
CA ASP A 149 10.74 -18.93 -12.46
C ASP A 149 10.23 -18.30 -11.14
N GLY A 150 10.95 -17.29 -10.62
CA GLY A 150 10.51 -16.55 -9.44
C GLY A 150 9.33 -15.62 -9.72
N LYS A 151 8.80 -15.00 -8.67
CA LYS A 151 7.53 -14.26 -8.70
C LYS A 151 7.69 -12.83 -8.23
N VAL A 152 6.83 -11.95 -8.75
CA VAL A 152 6.61 -10.59 -8.19
C VAL A 152 5.16 -10.49 -7.73
N LEU A 153 4.95 -10.16 -6.48
CA LEU A 153 3.66 -9.95 -5.86
C LEU A 153 3.43 -8.45 -5.64
N LEU A 154 2.44 -7.88 -6.32
CA LEU A 154 2.03 -6.48 -6.16
C LEU A 154 0.72 -6.45 -5.37
N VAL A 155 0.68 -5.68 -4.28
CA VAL A 155 -0.45 -5.71 -3.33
C VAL A 155 -0.96 -4.31 -3.00
N TRP A 156 -2.29 -4.18 -2.91
CA TRP A 156 -2.94 -2.96 -2.42
C TRP A 156 -4.07 -3.27 -1.46
N ASN A 157 -4.18 -2.49 -0.40
CA ASN A 157 -5.37 -2.34 0.41
C ASN A 157 -6.09 -1.04 0.00
N THR A 158 -7.37 -1.14 -0.31
CA THR A 158 -8.21 0.02 -0.59
C THR A 158 -9.54 -0.11 0.14
N LEU A 159 -10.15 1.02 0.47
CA LEU A 159 -11.51 0.99 0.99
C LEU A 159 -12.47 0.48 -0.10
N ASP A 160 -13.35 -0.46 0.25
CA ASP A 160 -14.43 -0.89 -0.63
C ASP A 160 -15.55 0.17 -0.62
N VAL A 161 -15.28 1.25 -1.35
CA VAL A 161 -16.20 2.40 -1.43
C VAL A 161 -17.53 2.10 -2.12
N GLY A 162 -17.66 0.90 -2.67
CA GLY A 162 -18.92 0.38 -3.23
C GLY A 162 -19.77 -0.42 -2.24
N ALA A 163 -19.18 -0.84 -1.12
CA ALA A 163 -19.89 -1.66 -0.12
C ALA A 163 -20.91 -0.84 0.66
N ASP A 164 -20.57 0.39 1.04
CA ASP A 164 -21.44 1.28 1.79
C ASP A 164 -21.20 2.74 1.39
N PRO A 165 -22.26 3.54 1.17
CA PRO A 165 -22.15 4.96 0.81
C PRO A 165 -21.33 5.80 1.78
N TRP A 166 -21.30 5.48 3.08
CA TRP A 166 -20.52 6.23 4.05
C TRP A 166 -19.02 6.07 3.84
N LEU A 167 -18.58 4.90 3.40
CA LEU A 167 -17.16 4.62 3.08
C LEU A 167 -16.67 5.48 1.91
N LEU A 168 -17.51 5.70 0.90
CA LEU A 168 -17.16 6.59 -0.21
C LEU A 168 -16.91 8.02 0.28
N ARG A 169 -17.77 8.53 1.17
CA ARG A 169 -17.59 9.86 1.72
C ARG A 169 -16.38 9.96 2.66
N LEU A 170 -16.19 8.94 3.50
CA LEU A 170 -14.99 8.81 4.32
C LEU A 170 -13.71 8.85 3.46
N ALA A 171 -13.66 8.03 2.39
CA ALA A 171 -12.53 7.98 1.47
C ALA A 171 -12.22 9.35 0.84
N ARG A 172 -13.26 10.12 0.48
CA ARG A 172 -13.10 11.48 -0.07
C ARG A 172 -12.56 12.47 0.95
N ILE A 173 -13.05 12.44 2.19
CA ILE A 173 -12.59 13.31 3.27
C ILE A 173 -11.14 13.02 3.61
N MET A 174 -10.77 11.74 3.72
CA MET A 174 -9.40 11.31 4.01
C MET A 174 -8.45 11.38 2.81
N HIS A 175 -8.94 11.77 1.63
CA HIS A 175 -8.19 11.70 0.37
C HIS A 175 -7.56 10.31 0.14
N SER A 176 -8.34 9.26 0.44
CA SER A 176 -7.94 7.89 0.13
C SER A 176 -7.93 7.68 -1.38
N GLY A 177 -6.88 7.06 -1.88
CA GLY A 177 -6.84 6.65 -3.28
C GLY A 177 -7.85 5.53 -3.54
N ASP A 178 -8.52 5.61 -4.66
CA ASP A 178 -9.42 4.57 -5.18
C ASP A 178 -8.97 4.03 -6.54
N ILE A 179 -7.70 4.22 -6.85
CA ILE A 179 -7.09 3.83 -8.13
C ILE A 179 -7.04 2.31 -8.32
N GLN A 180 -6.99 1.55 -7.21
CA GLN A 180 -6.96 0.08 -7.23
C GLN A 180 -8.37 -0.53 -7.22
N ARG A 181 -9.37 0.21 -7.64
CA ARG A 181 -10.74 -0.30 -7.81
C ARG A 181 -10.80 -1.44 -8.81
N PRO A 182 -11.86 -2.25 -8.78
CA PRO A 182 -12.11 -3.23 -9.83
C PRO A 182 -11.99 -2.59 -11.22
N GLY A 183 -11.26 -3.27 -12.13
CA GLY A 183 -10.94 -2.75 -13.45
C GLY A 183 -9.64 -1.91 -13.55
N PHE A 184 -8.98 -1.64 -12.44
CA PHE A 184 -7.63 -1.09 -12.43
C PHE A 184 -6.60 -2.23 -12.39
N TYR A 185 -5.63 -2.18 -13.31
CA TYR A 185 -4.47 -3.05 -13.32
C TYR A 185 -3.20 -2.22 -13.29
N PRO A 186 -2.18 -2.62 -12.52
CA PRO A 186 -0.91 -1.94 -12.50
C PRO A 186 -0.19 -2.10 -13.84
N GLU A 187 0.51 -1.06 -14.27
CA GLU A 187 1.46 -1.19 -15.36
C GLU A 187 2.65 -2.04 -14.91
N VAL A 188 3.08 -2.96 -15.76
CA VAL A 188 4.31 -3.74 -15.62
C VAL A 188 5.06 -3.75 -16.94
N SER A 189 6.40 -3.87 -16.88
CA SER A 189 7.26 -3.90 -18.07
C SER A 189 7.90 -5.27 -18.25
N ALA A 190 8.20 -5.61 -19.51
CA ALA A 190 8.90 -6.85 -19.82
C ALA A 190 10.18 -7.02 -18.97
N PRO A 191 10.52 -8.27 -18.56
CA PRO A 191 9.88 -9.51 -18.96
C PRO A 191 8.65 -9.90 -18.13
N TRP A 192 8.22 -9.05 -17.19
CA TRP A 192 7.12 -9.34 -16.29
C TRP A 192 5.76 -9.18 -16.97
N GLU A 193 4.84 -10.08 -16.64
CA GLU A 193 3.44 -10.03 -17.04
C GLU A 193 2.53 -10.42 -15.87
N ILE A 194 1.29 -9.94 -15.87
CA ILE A 194 0.31 -10.30 -14.85
C ILE A 194 -0.27 -11.66 -15.19
N THR A 195 0.04 -12.66 -14.38
CA THR A 195 -0.39 -14.06 -14.58
C THR A 195 -1.52 -14.47 -13.66
N LYS A 196 -1.69 -13.79 -12.53
CA LYS A 196 -2.71 -14.12 -11.52
C LYS A 196 -3.20 -12.86 -10.83
N GLU A 197 -4.48 -12.84 -10.49
CA GLU A 197 -5.10 -11.82 -9.66
C GLU A 197 -5.84 -12.49 -8.50
N LEU A 198 -5.78 -11.86 -7.32
CA LEU A 198 -6.56 -12.21 -6.15
C LEU A 198 -7.22 -10.93 -5.62
N ARG A 199 -8.54 -10.95 -5.45
CA ARG A 199 -9.29 -9.88 -4.78
C ARG A 199 -9.98 -10.45 -3.57
N LEU A 200 -9.70 -9.86 -2.42
CA LEU A 200 -10.28 -10.25 -1.14
C LEU A 200 -11.10 -9.08 -0.58
N LYS A 201 -12.13 -9.41 0.16
CA LYS A 201 -12.84 -8.48 1.03
C LYS A 201 -12.59 -8.89 2.46
N TRP A 202 -12.25 -7.94 3.30
CA TRP A 202 -11.99 -8.15 4.70
C TRP A 202 -12.24 -6.86 5.48
N ASN A 203 -12.48 -6.97 6.76
CA ASN A 203 -12.82 -5.84 7.60
C ASN A 203 -11.61 -5.40 8.43
N HIS A 204 -11.37 -4.11 8.44
CA HIS A 204 -10.43 -3.46 9.36
C HIS A 204 -11.24 -2.72 10.42
N ILE A 205 -11.04 -3.07 11.68
CA ILE A 205 -11.78 -2.48 12.79
C ILE A 205 -10.98 -1.31 13.36
N LEU A 206 -11.59 -0.13 13.36
CA LEU A 206 -10.99 1.11 13.87
C LEU A 206 -12.03 1.91 14.66
N THR A 207 -11.56 2.72 15.60
CA THR A 207 -12.39 3.74 16.24
C THR A 207 -12.39 5.05 15.43
N PRO A 208 -13.31 5.99 15.70
CA PRO A 208 -13.28 7.32 15.09
C PRO A 208 -11.93 8.03 15.27
N GLU A 209 -11.30 7.90 16.44
CA GLU A 209 -10.00 8.49 16.75
C GLU A 209 -8.89 7.84 15.89
N GLN A 210 -8.95 6.54 15.72
CA GLN A 210 -8.01 5.81 14.85
C GLN A 210 -8.22 6.15 13.37
N LEU A 211 -9.44 6.50 12.95
CA LEU A 211 -9.68 7.03 11.59
C LEU A 211 -9.00 8.39 11.38
N HIS A 212 -8.94 9.25 12.41
CA HIS A 212 -8.14 10.47 12.36
C HIS A 212 -6.65 10.15 12.22
N GLN A 213 -6.14 9.23 13.02
CA GLN A 213 -4.74 8.80 12.93
C GLN A 213 -4.45 8.18 11.55
N LEU A 214 -5.35 7.35 11.02
CA LEU A 214 -5.23 6.78 9.67
C LEU A 214 -5.19 7.88 8.59
N MET A 215 -6.01 8.92 8.70
CA MET A 215 -5.98 10.09 7.83
C MET A 215 -4.60 10.79 7.87
N HIS A 216 -4.00 10.93 9.05
CA HIS A 216 -2.69 11.56 9.23
C HIS A 216 -1.55 10.77 8.56
N THR A 217 -1.70 9.47 8.36
CA THR A 217 -0.71 8.64 7.67
C THR A 217 -0.81 8.68 6.14
N ARG A 218 -1.79 9.40 5.58
CA ARG A 218 -1.98 9.46 4.15
C ARG A 218 -1.04 10.46 3.48
N SER A 219 -0.56 10.12 2.29
CA SER A 219 0.38 10.96 1.54
C SER A 219 -0.17 12.38 1.26
N TYR A 220 -1.49 12.52 1.12
CA TYR A 220 -2.11 13.84 0.94
C TYR A 220 -1.96 14.67 2.21
N TRP A 221 -2.22 14.12 3.39
CA TRP A 221 -1.98 14.81 4.67
C TRP A 221 -0.51 15.20 4.79
N LEU A 222 0.41 14.26 4.70
CA LEU A 222 1.84 14.46 4.93
C LEU A 222 2.49 15.52 4.03
N ARG A 223 1.89 15.82 2.87
CA ARG A 223 2.41 16.81 1.91
C ARG A 223 1.72 18.17 1.96
N ASN A 224 0.73 18.34 2.84
CA ASN A 224 -0.07 19.55 2.88
C ASN A 224 0.26 20.42 4.10
N THR A 225 -0.34 21.63 4.10
CA THR A 225 -0.13 22.66 5.12
C THR A 225 -1.13 22.54 6.27
N THR A 226 -0.84 23.19 7.40
CA THR A 226 -1.73 23.27 8.58
C THR A 226 -3.15 23.68 8.20
N LYS A 227 -3.34 24.65 7.32
CA LYS A 227 -4.67 25.06 6.85
C LYS A 227 -5.48 23.92 6.21
N ILE A 228 -4.80 23.02 5.49
CA ILE A 228 -5.44 21.84 4.89
C ILE A 228 -5.70 20.79 5.97
N HIS A 229 -4.77 20.60 6.89
CA HIS A 229 -4.93 19.70 8.04
C HIS A 229 -6.15 20.08 8.88
N ASP A 230 -6.28 21.35 9.25
CA ASP A 230 -7.42 21.87 10.03
C ASP A 230 -8.75 21.60 9.32
N ARG A 231 -8.80 21.86 8.01
CA ARG A 231 -9.99 21.59 7.20
C ARG A 231 -10.33 20.10 7.13
N MET A 232 -9.34 19.24 6.94
CA MET A 232 -9.55 17.78 6.88
C MET A 232 -10.04 17.26 8.24
N THR A 233 -9.41 17.71 9.33
CA THR A 233 -9.81 17.34 10.70
C THR A 233 -11.23 17.78 11.00
N HIS A 234 -11.58 19.05 10.69
CA HIS A 234 -12.93 19.56 10.88
C HIS A 234 -13.97 18.77 10.08
N ASN A 235 -13.69 18.49 8.81
CA ASN A 235 -14.60 17.73 7.97
C ASN A 235 -14.78 16.29 8.47
N LEU A 236 -13.71 15.65 8.96
CA LEU A 236 -13.79 14.29 9.48
C LEU A 236 -14.54 14.25 10.81
N ASN A 237 -14.29 15.20 11.73
CA ASN A 237 -15.04 15.35 12.99
C ASN A 237 -16.54 15.50 12.73
N TRP A 238 -16.90 16.48 11.89
CA TRP A 238 -18.29 16.70 11.52
C TRP A 238 -18.92 15.42 10.95
N TYR A 239 -18.19 14.73 10.07
CA TYR A 239 -18.72 13.57 9.40
C TYR A 239 -18.93 12.39 10.36
N LEU A 240 -17.95 12.08 11.20
CA LEU A 240 -18.02 10.93 12.10
C LEU A 240 -19.00 11.18 13.26
N TYR A 241 -18.93 12.32 13.91
CA TYR A 241 -19.67 12.55 15.15
C TYR A 241 -21.02 13.21 14.93
N GLU A 242 -21.12 14.26 14.07
CA GLU A 242 -22.37 15.00 13.90
C GLU A 242 -23.27 14.37 12.82
N HIS A 243 -22.69 13.92 11.69
CA HIS A 243 -23.48 13.39 10.58
C HIS A 243 -23.79 11.90 10.75
N MET A 244 -22.80 11.08 11.11
CA MET A 244 -22.98 9.64 11.32
C MET A 244 -23.41 9.30 12.74
N GLY A 245 -23.15 10.15 13.71
CA GLY A 245 -23.52 9.96 15.11
C GLY A 245 -22.71 8.88 15.83
N PHE A 246 -21.48 8.60 15.37
CA PHE A 246 -20.61 7.63 16.03
C PHE A 246 -20.14 8.14 17.39
N ALA A 247 -20.03 7.28 18.37
CA ALA A 247 -19.50 7.60 19.69
C ALA A 247 -17.96 7.45 19.69
N GLU A 248 -17.32 8.20 20.61
CA GLU A 248 -15.90 7.99 20.91
C GLU A 248 -15.63 6.54 21.31
N GLY A 249 -14.55 5.96 20.81
CA GLY A 249 -14.17 4.58 21.08
C GLY A 249 -15.06 3.51 20.43
N GLN A 250 -16.08 3.90 19.67
CA GLN A 250 -16.94 2.95 18.96
C GLN A 250 -16.13 2.16 17.91
N ALA A 251 -16.22 0.83 17.93
CA ALA A 251 -15.63 0.00 16.89
C ALA A 251 -16.41 0.15 15.58
N LEU A 252 -15.70 0.50 14.51
CA LEU A 252 -16.23 0.66 13.15
C LEU A 252 -15.53 -0.31 12.22
N GLU A 253 -16.28 -1.00 11.39
CA GLU A 253 -15.75 -1.85 10.32
C GLU A 253 -15.62 -1.05 9.03
N ILE A 254 -14.41 -1.08 8.44
CA ILE A 254 -14.12 -0.43 7.16
C ILE A 254 -13.48 -1.38 6.17
#